data_c8c2d1ea613d0fc0d9f59b65da49654a
#
_entry.id   c8c2d1ea613d0fc0d9f59b65da49654a
#
_cell.length_a   1.000
_cell.length_b   1.000
_cell.length_c   1.000
_cell.angle_alpha   90.00
_cell.angle_beta   90.00
_cell.angle_gamma   90.00
#
_symmetry.space_group_name_H-M   'P 1'
#
loop_
_entity.id
_entity.type
_entity.pdbx_description
1 polymer ?
#
loop_
_entity_poly.entity_id
_entity_poly.type
_entity_poly.pdbx_seq_one_letter_code
_entity_poly.pdbx_strand_id
1 'polypeptide(L)'
;MFKIDLKKITHLLIAVSCSSLFITACTKSKNTNYNPDLSIRKNLSDIELLDLVQKQTFQYFWDGAEPTSGAGRERFHVDNVYPENDKNTVATGATGFGLMAILSGIDRGYVTKKDGLDRLNKILDFLTKADRFHGAWPHWINGETAKVRPFGRKDNGGDLVETSFVAQALICINEYYKNGTEPEKALAKKADELWKGIDFNWYRNGQNVLYWHWSPEYNWEMNFPVKGYNECLIMYVMAASSPTHGIPAEVYHEGWARGGAIKANFDLYGHHIPLDYQGAKNSVGPLFWAHYSYLGLNPKGLKDRYADYWENNVNQTLAIHDYCVANPKKFKGYGENNWGLTASYSVKGYAAHSLQEDFGVISPTAAISSIPYTPKESMKVIRHLYENLGDKVWGKYGFYDAFSAQDNWYPKRYLGIDQGPMVVMIENYRSGLLWKLFMGNKDVQSGLNKLGFDHPALKK
;
A
#
# COMPACT_ATOMS: atom_id res chain seq x y z
N MET A 1 51.99 -56.22 -49.82
CA MET A 1 51.60 -57.45 -50.53
C MET A 1 50.37 -58.02 -49.88
N PHE A 2 49.41 -58.35 -50.68
CA PHE A 2 48.05 -58.88 -50.47
C PHE A 2 46.92 -57.82 -50.32
N LYS A 3 46.32 -57.70 -51.43
CA LYS A 3 44.91 -57.34 -51.73
C LYS A 3 43.96 -58.40 -51.19
N ILE A 4 42.73 -58.06 -50.86
CA ILE A 4 41.44 -58.74 -51.09
C ILE A 4 40.41 -57.81 -50.53
N ASP A 5 39.57 -57.30 -51.21
CA ASP A 5 38.47 -57.42 -52.20
C ASP A 5 37.10 -57.31 -51.49
N LEU A 6 36.33 -56.44 -52.12
CA LEU A 6 34.91 -56.16 -51.80
C LEU A 6 34.04 -57.36 -52.06
N LYS A 7 33.03 -57.65 -51.27
CA LYS A 7 31.61 -57.64 -51.63
C LYS A 7 30.69 -58.25 -50.60
N LYS A 8 29.63 -57.54 -50.35
CA LYS A 8 28.29 -57.96 -49.92
C LYS A 8 28.11 -58.58 -48.54
N ILE A 9 27.35 -57.89 -47.69
CA ILE A 9 26.02 -58.35 -47.24
C ILE A 9 25.26 -57.15 -46.67
N THR A 10 24.12 -56.89 -47.26
CA THR A 10 23.07 -55.97 -46.86
C THR A 10 22.37 -56.52 -45.64
N HIS A 11 22.37 -55.84 -44.51
CA HIS A 11 21.34 -56.03 -43.47
C HIS A 11 20.84 -54.68 -43.01
N LEU A 12 19.56 -54.49 -43.31
CA LEU A 12 18.64 -53.44 -42.95
C LEU A 12 18.56 -53.32 -41.41
N LEU A 13 19.12 -52.28 -40.84
CA LEU A 13 18.84 -51.85 -39.48
C LEU A 13 18.12 -50.51 -39.56
N ILE A 14 16.82 -50.55 -39.31
CA ILE A 14 15.95 -49.40 -39.13
C ILE A 14 16.34 -48.77 -37.79
N ALA A 15 17.12 -47.71 -37.82
CA ALA A 15 17.33 -46.83 -36.66
C ALA A 15 16.12 -45.90 -36.58
N VAL A 16 15.23 -46.20 -35.63
CA VAL A 16 14.19 -45.27 -35.20
C VAL A 16 14.86 -44.14 -34.41
N SER A 17 15.16 -43.04 -35.08
CA SER A 17 15.60 -41.84 -34.44
C SER A 17 14.36 -41.14 -33.82
N CYS A 18 14.13 -41.34 -32.53
CA CYS A 18 13.23 -40.49 -31.75
C CYS A 18 13.83 -39.10 -31.64
N SER A 19 13.54 -38.25 -32.60
CA SER A 19 13.73 -36.81 -32.48
C SER A 19 12.68 -36.27 -31.53
N SER A 20 13.05 -36.16 -30.25
CA SER A 20 12.28 -35.42 -29.26
C SER A 20 12.29 -33.94 -29.66
N LEU A 21 11.28 -33.51 -30.41
CA LEU A 21 10.95 -32.11 -30.59
C LEU A 21 10.53 -31.58 -29.20
N PHE A 22 11.47 -30.98 -28.47
CA PHE A 22 11.12 -30.04 -27.43
C PHE A 22 10.46 -28.86 -28.10
N ILE A 23 9.14 -28.88 -28.20
CA ILE A 23 8.34 -27.71 -28.47
C ILE A 23 8.43 -26.89 -27.17
N THR A 24 9.42 -26.01 -27.10
CA THR A 24 9.44 -24.92 -26.15
C THR A 24 8.26 -24.02 -26.53
N ALA A 25 7.10 -24.30 -25.97
CA ALA A 25 5.97 -23.38 -26.01
C ALA A 25 6.39 -22.12 -25.26
N CYS A 26 7.02 -21.21 -25.99
CA CYS A 26 7.19 -19.84 -25.58
C CYS A 26 5.77 -19.26 -25.52
N THR A 27 5.09 -19.44 -24.40
CA THR A 27 3.88 -18.70 -24.11
C THR A 27 4.29 -17.23 -24.01
N LYS A 28 4.29 -16.55 -25.17
CA LYS A 28 4.23 -15.09 -25.18
C LYS A 28 3.07 -14.72 -24.29
N SER A 29 3.37 -14.22 -23.10
CA SER A 29 2.43 -13.43 -22.31
C SER A 29 1.82 -12.44 -23.29
N LYS A 30 0.54 -12.58 -23.57
CA LYS A 30 -0.21 -11.56 -24.29
C LYS A 30 -0.21 -10.35 -23.39
N ASN A 31 0.76 -9.46 -23.59
CA ASN A 31 0.68 -8.08 -23.14
C ASN A 31 -0.49 -7.46 -23.92
N THR A 32 -1.70 -7.78 -23.51
CA THR A 32 -2.87 -7.03 -23.95
C THR A 32 -2.76 -5.71 -23.18
N ASN A 33 -2.29 -4.66 -23.87
CA ASN A 33 -2.33 -3.31 -23.33
C ASN A 33 -3.75 -3.08 -22.77
N TYR A 34 -3.85 -3.00 -21.44
CA TYR A 34 -5.12 -2.69 -20.80
C TYR A 34 -5.60 -1.33 -21.32
N ASN A 35 -6.71 -1.34 -22.01
CA ASN A 35 -7.33 -0.15 -22.61
C ASN A 35 -8.81 -0.14 -22.23
N PRO A 36 -9.15 0.43 -21.05
CA PRO A 36 -10.52 0.46 -20.59
C PRO A 36 -11.37 1.43 -21.40
N ASP A 37 -12.67 1.15 -21.45
CA ASP A 37 -13.66 2.15 -21.84
C ASP A 37 -13.73 3.22 -20.75
N LEU A 38 -13.37 4.45 -21.08
CA LEU A 38 -13.38 5.61 -20.18
C LEU A 38 -14.69 6.41 -20.26
N SER A 39 -15.66 5.96 -21.06
CA SER A 39 -16.97 6.61 -21.11
C SER A 39 -17.66 6.60 -19.75
N ILE A 40 -18.21 7.76 -19.37
CA ILE A 40 -18.91 7.89 -18.10
C ILE A 40 -20.30 7.28 -18.21
N ARG A 41 -20.53 6.20 -17.47
CA ARG A 41 -21.82 5.52 -17.39
C ARG A 41 -22.63 6.15 -16.25
N LYS A 42 -23.75 6.76 -16.60
CA LYS A 42 -24.71 7.30 -15.60
C LYS A 42 -25.63 6.20 -15.07
N ASN A 43 -26.19 6.43 -13.90
CA ASN A 43 -27.16 5.53 -13.26
C ASN A 43 -26.63 4.15 -12.83
N LEU A 44 -25.34 4.02 -12.58
CA LEU A 44 -24.80 2.87 -11.89
C LEU A 44 -25.34 2.84 -10.43
N SER A 45 -25.72 1.67 -9.94
CA SER A 45 -25.93 1.50 -8.49
C SER A 45 -24.62 1.76 -7.73
N ASP A 46 -24.71 2.01 -6.42
CA ASP A 46 -23.53 2.21 -5.58
C ASP A 46 -22.59 1.00 -5.61
N ILE A 47 -23.15 -0.21 -5.67
CA ILE A 47 -22.37 -1.47 -5.76
C ILE A 47 -21.62 -1.53 -7.09
N GLU A 48 -22.26 -1.24 -8.21
CA GLU A 48 -21.65 -1.27 -9.54
C GLU A 48 -20.58 -0.17 -9.69
N LEU A 49 -20.84 1.02 -9.17
CA LEU A 49 -19.88 2.11 -9.20
C LEU A 49 -18.65 1.78 -8.35
N LEU A 50 -18.86 1.22 -7.18
CA LEU A 50 -17.77 0.84 -6.28
C LEU A 50 -16.90 -0.29 -6.88
N ASP A 51 -17.55 -1.26 -7.53
CA ASP A 51 -16.84 -2.34 -8.24
C ASP A 51 -16.03 -1.80 -9.42
N LEU A 52 -16.60 -0.88 -10.20
CA LEU A 52 -15.90 -0.20 -11.28
C LEU A 52 -14.67 0.54 -10.77
N VAL A 53 -14.82 1.35 -9.73
CA VAL A 53 -13.70 2.13 -9.15
C VAL A 53 -12.62 1.19 -8.63
N GLN A 54 -12.98 0.18 -7.84
CA GLN A 54 -12.02 -0.77 -7.29
C GLN A 54 -11.26 -1.53 -8.38
N LYS A 55 -11.99 -2.07 -9.39
CA LYS A 55 -11.41 -2.83 -10.50
C LYS A 55 -10.48 -2.00 -11.37
N GLN A 56 -10.86 -0.76 -11.67
CA GLN A 56 -10.04 0.12 -12.50
C GLN A 56 -8.80 0.61 -11.76
N THR A 57 -8.93 0.96 -10.47
CA THR A 57 -7.80 1.34 -9.63
C THR A 57 -6.83 0.17 -9.39
N PHE A 58 -7.35 -1.05 -9.23
CA PHE A 58 -6.52 -2.28 -9.16
C PHE A 58 -5.55 -2.40 -10.34
N GLN A 59 -5.94 -1.95 -11.54
CA GLN A 59 -5.10 -2.03 -12.73
C GLN A 59 -3.81 -1.20 -12.63
N TYR A 60 -3.71 -0.24 -11.71
CA TYR A 60 -2.45 0.43 -11.42
C TYR A 60 -1.37 -0.56 -10.98
N PHE A 61 -1.73 -1.53 -10.14
CA PHE A 61 -0.82 -2.56 -9.63
C PHE A 61 -0.73 -3.79 -10.52
N TRP A 62 -1.61 -3.91 -11.51
CA TRP A 62 -1.62 -5.05 -12.43
C TRP A 62 -0.99 -4.70 -13.78
N ASP A 63 -1.60 -3.83 -14.54
CA ASP A 63 -1.11 -3.36 -15.86
C ASP A 63 -0.08 -2.23 -15.72
N GLY A 64 -0.29 -1.32 -14.78
CA GLY A 64 0.56 -0.16 -14.51
C GLY A 64 1.79 -0.44 -13.66
N ALA A 65 1.93 -1.64 -13.11
CA ALA A 65 3.09 -2.03 -12.31
C ALA A 65 4.42 -1.85 -13.06
N GLU A 66 5.52 -1.75 -12.31
CA GLU A 66 6.85 -1.71 -12.95
C GLU A 66 7.08 -3.06 -13.67
N PRO A 67 7.40 -3.05 -14.98
CA PRO A 67 7.30 -4.25 -15.81
C PRO A 67 8.33 -5.32 -15.48
N THR A 68 9.53 -4.96 -15.00
CA THR A 68 10.59 -5.91 -14.67
C THR A 68 10.33 -6.61 -13.34
N SER A 69 10.01 -5.85 -12.32
CA SER A 69 9.76 -6.36 -10.95
C SER A 69 8.33 -6.83 -10.74
N GLY A 70 7.36 -6.23 -11.43
CA GLY A 70 5.94 -6.37 -11.16
C GLY A 70 5.46 -5.61 -9.92
N ALA A 71 6.35 -4.89 -9.26
CA ALA A 71 6.08 -4.15 -8.02
C ALA A 71 5.37 -2.82 -8.26
N GLY A 72 4.87 -2.20 -7.18
CA GLY A 72 4.15 -0.94 -7.24
C GLY A 72 5.06 0.23 -7.62
N ARG A 73 4.81 0.84 -8.80
CA ARG A 73 5.50 2.08 -9.16
C ARG A 73 5.25 3.15 -8.13
N GLU A 74 6.23 3.98 -7.91
CA GLU A 74 6.06 5.23 -7.17
C GLU A 74 4.96 6.08 -7.82
N ARG A 75 5.11 6.34 -9.14
CA ARG A 75 4.20 7.19 -9.91
C ARG A 75 3.98 6.70 -11.33
N PHE A 76 2.87 7.14 -11.90
CA PHE A 76 2.56 6.92 -13.32
C PHE A 76 2.01 8.22 -13.91
N HIS A 77 2.70 8.76 -14.92
CA HIS A 77 2.27 9.93 -15.67
C HIS A 77 1.75 9.51 -17.04
N VAL A 78 0.53 9.93 -17.39
CA VAL A 78 -0.13 9.53 -18.64
C VAL A 78 0.59 10.08 -19.87
N ASP A 79 1.19 11.27 -19.75
CA ASP A 79 2.01 11.89 -20.79
C ASP A 79 3.42 11.26 -20.93
N ASN A 80 3.75 10.32 -20.05
CA ASN A 80 5.05 9.65 -19.99
C ASN A 80 6.24 10.62 -19.77
N VAL A 81 5.99 11.78 -19.17
CA VAL A 81 7.02 12.77 -18.82
C VAL A 81 7.41 12.60 -17.36
N TYR A 82 8.67 12.24 -17.13
CA TYR A 82 9.26 12.00 -15.80
C TYR A 82 10.49 12.88 -15.62
N PRO A 83 10.34 14.11 -15.10
CA PRO A 83 11.43 15.10 -15.03
C PRO A 83 12.65 14.61 -14.25
N GLU A 84 12.43 13.76 -13.23
CA GLU A 84 13.50 13.19 -12.39
C GLU A 84 14.01 11.83 -12.89
N ASN A 85 13.61 11.42 -14.09
CA ASN A 85 13.96 10.11 -14.67
C ASN A 85 13.60 8.93 -13.75
N ASP A 86 12.44 9.01 -13.09
CA ASP A 86 11.99 8.09 -12.05
C ASP A 86 10.93 7.09 -12.51
N LYS A 87 10.74 6.96 -13.82
CA LYS A 87 9.74 6.07 -14.45
C LYS A 87 9.79 4.62 -13.92
N ASN A 88 10.98 4.09 -13.65
CA ASN A 88 11.21 2.73 -13.17
C ASN A 88 11.40 2.67 -11.65
N THR A 89 11.04 3.73 -10.94
CA THR A 89 11.08 3.75 -9.48
C THR A 89 9.89 2.99 -8.91
N VAL A 90 10.20 2.07 -8.01
CA VAL A 90 9.27 1.34 -7.17
C VAL A 90 9.30 1.96 -5.79
N ALA A 91 8.13 2.31 -5.23
CA ALA A 91 8.03 2.69 -3.83
C ALA A 91 7.75 1.43 -2.98
N THR A 92 8.47 1.31 -1.89
CA THR A 92 8.35 0.16 -0.99
C THR A 92 6.94 0.05 -0.41
N GLY A 93 6.39 1.14 0.14
CA GLY A 93 5.02 1.15 0.67
C GLY A 93 3.95 0.92 -0.40
N ALA A 94 4.08 1.57 -1.56
CA ALA A 94 3.17 1.32 -2.68
C ALA A 94 3.20 -0.14 -3.13
N THR A 95 4.36 -0.81 -3.03
CA THR A 95 4.48 -2.25 -3.29
C THR A 95 3.72 -3.06 -2.24
N GLY A 96 3.83 -2.73 -0.95
CA GLY A 96 3.03 -3.35 0.11
C GLY A 96 1.53 -3.22 -0.15
N PHE A 97 1.07 -2.02 -0.47
CA PHE A 97 -0.34 -1.79 -0.80
C PHE A 97 -0.77 -2.53 -2.07
N GLY A 98 0.11 -2.60 -3.08
CA GLY A 98 -0.09 -3.36 -4.31
C GLY A 98 -0.23 -4.87 -4.08
N LEU A 99 0.56 -5.45 -3.19
CA LEU A 99 0.44 -6.85 -2.79
C LEU A 99 -0.95 -7.14 -2.18
N MET A 100 -1.47 -6.25 -1.32
CA MET A 100 -2.81 -6.36 -0.76
C MET A 100 -3.89 -6.13 -1.83
N ALA A 101 -3.68 -5.20 -2.75
CA ALA A 101 -4.57 -4.97 -3.89
C ALA A 101 -4.64 -6.21 -4.80
N ILE A 102 -3.54 -6.93 -5.01
CA ILE A 102 -3.52 -8.17 -5.79
C ILE A 102 -4.32 -9.27 -5.09
N LEU A 103 -4.20 -9.43 -3.77
CA LEU A 103 -5.05 -10.36 -3.01
C LEU A 103 -6.54 -10.02 -3.18
N SER A 104 -6.89 -8.74 -3.10
CA SER A 104 -8.26 -8.27 -3.35
C SER A 104 -8.72 -8.60 -4.78
N GLY A 105 -7.85 -8.38 -5.79
CA GLY A 105 -8.14 -8.69 -7.19
C GLY A 105 -8.34 -10.17 -7.47
N ILE A 106 -7.63 -11.05 -6.77
CA ILE A 106 -7.81 -12.51 -6.82
C ILE A 106 -9.17 -12.89 -6.23
N ASP A 107 -9.48 -12.39 -5.04
CA ASP A 107 -10.73 -12.68 -4.34
C ASP A 107 -11.96 -12.18 -5.12
N ARG A 108 -11.85 -11.03 -5.77
CA ARG A 108 -12.88 -10.45 -6.63
C ARG A 108 -12.96 -11.10 -8.03
N GLY A 109 -12.03 -11.95 -8.40
CA GLY A 109 -11.96 -12.53 -9.75
C GLY A 109 -11.58 -11.52 -10.85
N TYR A 110 -10.92 -10.42 -10.50
CA TYR A 110 -10.35 -9.48 -11.49
C TYR A 110 -9.20 -10.13 -12.24
N VAL A 111 -8.49 -11.03 -11.61
CA VAL A 111 -7.44 -11.89 -12.17
C VAL A 111 -7.65 -13.33 -11.69
N THR A 112 -7.09 -14.30 -12.44
CA THR A 112 -7.16 -15.70 -12.01
C THR A 112 -6.27 -15.95 -10.80
N LYS A 113 -6.59 -16.97 -10.00
CA LYS A 113 -5.75 -17.38 -8.86
C LYS A 113 -4.31 -17.69 -9.31
N LYS A 114 -4.17 -18.35 -10.47
CA LYS A 114 -2.87 -18.68 -11.03
C LYS A 114 -2.07 -17.44 -11.39
N ASP A 115 -2.64 -16.52 -12.13
CA ASP A 115 -1.94 -15.29 -12.55
C ASP A 115 -1.58 -14.43 -11.35
N GLY A 116 -2.48 -14.37 -10.35
CA GLY A 116 -2.21 -13.69 -9.09
C GLY A 116 -1.05 -14.31 -8.30
N LEU A 117 -1.02 -15.64 -8.18
CA LEU A 117 0.07 -16.37 -7.54
C LEU A 117 1.41 -16.11 -8.25
N ASP A 118 1.42 -16.18 -9.59
CA ASP A 118 2.62 -15.93 -10.40
C ASP A 118 3.12 -14.49 -10.21
N ARG A 119 2.21 -13.50 -10.16
CA ARG A 119 2.55 -12.09 -9.93
C ARG A 119 3.11 -11.86 -8.52
N LEU A 120 2.48 -12.42 -7.50
CA LEU A 120 2.96 -12.32 -6.12
C LEU A 120 4.34 -12.96 -5.97
N ASN A 121 4.58 -14.14 -6.56
CA ASN A 121 5.92 -14.75 -6.57
C ASN A 121 6.96 -13.84 -7.22
N LYS A 122 6.65 -13.26 -8.37
CA LYS A 122 7.53 -12.32 -9.07
C LYS A 122 7.93 -11.14 -8.18
N ILE A 123 6.97 -10.53 -7.49
CA ILE A 123 7.22 -9.39 -6.60
C ILE A 123 8.04 -9.82 -5.37
N LEU A 124 7.72 -10.97 -4.76
CA LEU A 124 8.48 -11.45 -3.61
C LEU A 124 9.92 -11.87 -3.99
N ASP A 125 10.14 -12.41 -5.20
CA ASP A 125 11.48 -12.67 -5.73
C ASP A 125 12.27 -11.39 -5.95
N PHE A 126 11.62 -10.32 -6.41
CA PHE A 126 12.22 -8.99 -6.49
C PHE A 126 12.59 -8.46 -5.11
N LEU A 127 11.68 -8.48 -4.15
CA LEU A 127 11.92 -8.03 -2.77
C LEU A 127 13.02 -8.83 -2.06
N THR A 128 13.18 -10.12 -2.41
CA THR A 128 14.27 -10.96 -1.89
C THR A 128 15.65 -10.51 -2.40
N LYS A 129 15.71 -10.01 -3.64
CA LYS A 129 16.93 -9.52 -4.28
C LYS A 129 17.25 -8.06 -4.00
N ALA A 130 16.24 -7.30 -3.60
CA ALA A 130 16.37 -5.88 -3.36
C ALA A 130 17.31 -5.59 -2.19
N ASP A 131 17.99 -4.44 -2.25
CA ASP A 131 18.83 -3.98 -1.15
C ASP A 131 18.01 -3.90 0.14
N ARG A 132 18.59 -4.41 1.23
CA ARG A 132 18.02 -4.38 2.57
C ARG A 132 19.06 -3.92 3.58
N PHE A 133 18.64 -3.10 4.52
CA PHE A 133 19.50 -2.51 5.54
C PHE A 133 18.96 -2.91 6.91
N HIS A 134 19.65 -3.81 7.59
CA HIS A 134 19.14 -4.47 8.81
C HIS A 134 17.72 -5.02 8.62
N GLY A 135 17.51 -5.63 7.44
CA GLY A 135 16.22 -6.22 7.07
C GLY A 135 15.18 -5.26 6.50
N ALA A 136 15.30 -3.95 6.64
CA ALA A 136 14.39 -2.98 6.04
C ALA A 136 14.77 -2.69 4.59
N TRP A 137 13.75 -2.52 3.74
CA TRP A 137 13.92 -2.00 2.38
C TRP A 137 14.05 -0.48 2.39
N PRO A 138 14.68 0.11 1.36
CA PRO A 138 14.74 1.56 1.23
C PRO A 138 13.37 2.14 0.83
N HIS A 139 13.22 3.45 0.96
CA HIS A 139 12.02 4.16 0.54
C HIS A 139 11.70 3.88 -0.93
N TRP A 140 12.68 4.07 -1.81
CA TRP A 140 12.59 3.78 -3.24
C TRP A 140 13.62 2.74 -3.69
N ILE A 141 13.18 1.90 -4.62
CA ILE A 141 13.98 0.86 -5.25
C ILE A 141 13.93 1.05 -6.77
N ASN A 142 15.05 0.87 -7.44
CA ASN A 142 15.07 0.77 -8.90
C ASN A 142 14.46 -0.57 -9.30
N GLY A 143 13.34 -0.56 -10.01
CA GLY A 143 12.55 -1.75 -10.37
C GLY A 143 13.27 -2.73 -11.29
N GLU A 144 14.27 -2.25 -12.06
CA GLU A 144 15.05 -3.08 -12.99
C GLU A 144 16.25 -3.74 -12.31
N THR A 145 16.92 -3.03 -11.40
CA THR A 145 18.18 -3.48 -10.79
C THR A 145 18.04 -3.99 -9.36
N ALA A 146 16.90 -3.75 -8.72
CA ALA A 146 16.64 -4.04 -7.32
C ALA A 146 17.56 -3.27 -6.33
N LYS A 147 18.21 -2.21 -6.79
CA LYS A 147 19.10 -1.38 -5.99
C LYS A 147 18.36 -0.20 -5.38
N VAL A 148 18.84 0.26 -4.22
CA VAL A 148 18.35 1.48 -3.60
C VAL A 148 18.39 2.64 -4.59
N ARG A 149 17.29 3.39 -4.67
CA ARG A 149 17.23 4.71 -5.27
C ARG A 149 17.04 5.71 -4.13
N PRO A 150 18.00 6.57 -3.85
CA PRO A 150 17.90 7.52 -2.75
C PRO A 150 16.66 8.42 -2.90
N PHE A 151 15.83 8.48 -1.86
CA PHE A 151 14.75 9.46 -1.77
C PHE A 151 15.31 10.87 -1.48
N GLY A 152 16.38 10.90 -0.70
CA GLY A 152 17.13 12.11 -0.38
C GLY A 152 18.56 11.75 -0.01
N ARG A 153 19.41 12.78 0.15
CA ARG A 153 20.86 12.58 0.41
C ARG A 153 21.12 11.65 1.61
N LYS A 154 20.36 11.80 2.70
CA LYS A 154 20.52 10.99 3.91
C LYS A 154 19.49 9.86 4.00
N ASP A 155 18.54 9.81 3.06
CA ASP A 155 17.54 8.78 2.91
C ASP A 155 17.92 7.89 1.72
N ASN A 156 19.01 7.16 1.91
CA ASN A 156 19.65 6.27 0.92
C ASN A 156 19.89 4.87 1.49
N GLY A 157 19.18 4.52 2.55
CA GLY A 157 19.29 3.25 3.25
C GLY A 157 17.93 2.67 3.62
N GLY A 158 17.81 2.10 4.83
CA GLY A 158 16.58 1.47 5.27
C GLY A 158 15.51 2.48 5.71
N ASP A 159 14.29 2.26 5.24
CA ASP A 159 13.08 2.95 5.67
C ASP A 159 12.16 1.95 6.38
N LEU A 160 12.04 2.08 7.71
CA LEU A 160 11.27 1.14 8.51
C LEU A 160 9.76 1.35 8.36
N VAL A 161 9.31 2.56 8.06
CA VAL A 161 7.88 2.87 7.86
C VAL A 161 7.38 2.23 6.59
N GLU A 162 8.03 2.51 5.46
CA GLU A 162 7.71 1.90 4.17
C GLU A 162 7.81 0.36 4.23
N THR A 163 8.84 -0.14 4.90
CA THR A 163 9.02 -1.57 5.15
C THR A 163 7.87 -2.17 5.95
N SER A 164 7.31 -1.44 6.92
CA SER A 164 6.18 -1.92 7.71
C SER A 164 4.89 -2.05 6.89
N PHE A 165 4.71 -1.22 5.86
CA PHE A 165 3.62 -1.36 4.91
C PHE A 165 3.77 -2.63 4.05
N VAL A 166 4.99 -3.02 3.68
CA VAL A 166 5.25 -4.32 3.05
C VAL A 166 5.00 -5.45 4.03
N ALA A 167 5.48 -5.33 5.27
CA ALA A 167 5.35 -6.37 6.28
C ALA A 167 3.88 -6.75 6.56
N GLN A 168 2.98 -5.76 6.68
CA GLN A 168 1.55 -6.08 6.83
C GLN A 168 0.97 -6.84 5.63
N ALA A 169 1.42 -6.55 4.41
CA ALA A 169 1.01 -7.26 3.22
C ALA A 169 1.55 -8.71 3.19
N LEU A 170 2.80 -8.91 3.61
CA LEU A 170 3.41 -10.23 3.71
C LEU A 170 2.67 -11.13 4.71
N ILE A 171 2.21 -10.58 5.83
CA ILE A 171 1.31 -11.27 6.76
C ILE A 171 0.02 -11.70 6.07
N CYS A 172 -0.62 -10.80 5.31
CA CYS A 172 -1.83 -11.13 4.57
C CYS A 172 -1.60 -12.24 3.54
N ILE A 173 -0.49 -12.22 2.81
CA ILE A 173 -0.11 -13.27 1.85
C ILE A 173 0.08 -14.61 2.56
N ASN A 174 0.83 -14.62 3.68
CA ASN A 174 1.02 -15.83 4.47
C ASN A 174 -0.32 -16.44 4.89
N GLU A 175 -1.20 -15.64 5.51
CA GLU A 175 -2.50 -16.10 5.98
C GLU A 175 -3.42 -16.58 4.85
N TYR A 176 -3.37 -15.94 3.68
CA TYR A 176 -4.19 -16.30 2.52
C TYR A 176 -3.79 -17.67 1.93
N TYR A 177 -2.49 -17.99 1.91
CA TYR A 177 -1.96 -19.16 1.19
C TYR A 177 -1.42 -20.29 2.06
N LYS A 178 -1.23 -20.13 3.37
CA LYS A 178 -0.59 -21.13 4.25
C LYS A 178 -1.24 -22.51 4.27
N ASN A 179 -2.54 -22.60 3.94
CA ASN A 179 -3.29 -23.86 3.91
C ASN A 179 -3.62 -24.31 2.47
N GLY A 180 -2.99 -23.71 1.46
CA GLY A 180 -3.24 -24.00 0.05
C GLY A 180 -2.45 -25.20 -0.49
N THR A 181 -2.28 -25.21 -1.83
CA THR A 181 -1.43 -26.16 -2.56
C THR A 181 0.05 -25.97 -2.24
N GLU A 182 0.93 -26.89 -2.63
CA GLU A 182 2.37 -26.74 -2.36
C GLU A 182 2.99 -25.46 -2.95
N PRO A 183 2.67 -25.00 -4.19
CA PRO A 183 3.13 -23.69 -4.67
C PRO A 183 2.63 -22.52 -3.84
N GLU A 184 1.37 -22.56 -3.36
CA GLU A 184 0.78 -21.54 -2.49
C GLU A 184 1.44 -21.51 -1.12
N LYS A 185 1.70 -22.67 -0.51
CA LYS A 185 2.45 -22.78 0.75
C LYS A 185 3.88 -22.27 0.61
N ALA A 186 4.53 -22.53 -0.53
CA ALA A 186 5.88 -22.02 -0.80
C ALA A 186 5.90 -20.48 -0.85
N LEU A 187 4.90 -19.85 -1.47
CA LEU A 187 4.73 -18.39 -1.45
C LEU A 187 4.47 -17.87 -0.03
N ALA A 188 3.57 -18.53 0.73
CA ALA A 188 3.28 -18.18 2.12
C ALA A 188 4.53 -18.23 3.00
N LYS A 189 5.34 -19.28 2.85
CA LYS A 189 6.62 -19.42 3.56
C LYS A 189 7.61 -18.32 3.22
N LYS A 190 7.76 -18.00 1.92
CA LYS A 190 8.63 -16.89 1.46
C LYS A 190 8.20 -15.55 2.06
N ALA A 191 6.89 -15.27 2.10
CA ALA A 191 6.35 -14.07 2.72
C ALA A 191 6.65 -14.03 4.23
N ASP A 192 6.50 -15.16 4.92
CA ASP A 192 6.81 -15.28 6.35
C ASP A 192 8.29 -15.04 6.65
N GLU A 193 9.20 -15.62 5.87
CA GLU A 193 10.64 -15.44 6.00
C GLU A 193 11.08 -13.98 5.76
N LEU A 194 10.48 -13.31 4.77
CA LEU A 194 10.82 -11.94 4.43
C LEU A 194 10.48 -10.96 5.57
N TRP A 195 9.27 -11.05 6.14
CA TRP A 195 8.91 -10.12 7.21
C TRP A 195 9.62 -10.43 8.53
N LYS A 196 9.85 -11.71 8.86
CA LYS A 196 10.60 -12.12 10.04
C LYS A 196 12.08 -11.74 10.00
N GLY A 197 12.61 -11.49 8.81
CA GLY A 197 13.97 -11.00 8.61
C GLY A 197 14.16 -9.49 8.79
N ILE A 198 13.12 -8.74 9.19
CA ILE A 198 13.22 -7.31 9.48
C ILE A 198 13.70 -7.14 10.92
N ASP A 199 14.82 -6.45 11.12
CA ASP A 199 15.37 -6.20 12.45
C ASP A 199 14.78 -4.91 13.06
N PHE A 200 13.54 -5.00 13.55
CA PHE A 200 12.87 -3.89 14.22
C PHE A 200 13.63 -3.41 15.45
N ASN A 201 14.31 -4.31 16.18
CA ASN A 201 15.04 -3.94 17.38
C ASN A 201 16.28 -3.07 17.06
N TRP A 202 16.91 -3.28 15.89
CA TRP A 202 17.97 -2.40 15.40
C TRP A 202 17.50 -0.95 15.28
N TYR A 203 16.30 -0.76 14.72
CA TYR A 203 15.73 0.57 14.45
C TYR A 203 15.29 1.34 15.71
N ARG A 204 15.54 0.80 16.88
CA ARG A 204 15.45 1.54 18.16
C ARG A 204 16.66 2.45 18.40
N ASN A 205 17.78 2.22 17.75
CA ASN A 205 19.05 2.89 18.06
C ASN A 205 19.35 2.88 19.57
N GLY A 206 19.07 1.75 20.25
CA GLY A 206 19.23 1.56 21.69
C GLY A 206 18.27 2.33 22.61
N GLN A 207 17.23 2.98 22.06
CA GLN A 207 16.26 3.80 22.78
C GLN A 207 14.86 3.15 22.84
N ASN A 208 13.95 3.70 23.66
CA ASN A 208 12.55 3.29 23.72
C ASN A 208 11.69 4.05 22.71
N VAL A 209 12.11 4.05 21.44
CA VAL A 209 11.40 4.62 20.30
C VAL A 209 11.91 3.97 19.02
N LEU A 210 11.09 3.88 17.98
CA LEU A 210 11.53 3.46 16.65
C LEU A 210 11.89 4.68 15.80
N TYR A 211 12.96 4.53 15.02
CA TYR A 211 13.42 5.52 14.06
C TYR A 211 12.93 5.17 12.66
N TRP A 212 12.62 6.19 11.86
CA TRP A 212 12.14 6.04 10.49
C TRP A 212 13.24 5.51 9.56
N HIS A 213 14.43 6.13 9.61
CA HIS A 213 15.51 5.95 8.64
C HIS A 213 16.82 5.50 9.28
N TRP A 214 17.55 4.68 8.55
CA TRP A 214 18.97 4.45 8.78
C TRP A 214 19.72 4.45 7.43
N SER A 215 20.87 5.11 7.39
CA SER A 215 21.72 5.24 6.20
C SER A 215 23.05 4.51 6.39
N PRO A 216 23.55 3.73 5.41
CA PRO A 216 24.85 3.13 5.48
C PRO A 216 26.00 4.15 5.47
N GLU A 217 25.77 5.35 4.92
CA GLU A 217 26.77 6.43 4.82
C GLU A 217 26.65 7.44 5.96
N TYR A 218 25.41 7.74 6.38
CA TYR A 218 25.11 8.79 7.36
C TYR A 218 24.60 8.25 8.69
N ASN A 219 24.50 6.93 8.84
CA ASN A 219 23.98 6.29 10.05
C ASN A 219 22.62 6.88 10.49
N TRP A 220 22.52 7.40 11.68
CA TRP A 220 21.32 7.95 12.29
C TRP A 220 21.17 9.47 12.12
N GLU A 221 21.92 10.09 11.20
CA GLU A 221 21.92 11.56 11.05
C GLU A 221 20.57 12.18 10.66
N MET A 222 19.64 11.43 10.05
CA MET A 222 18.26 11.89 9.87
C MET A 222 17.58 12.17 11.20
N ASN A 223 17.93 11.41 12.25
CA ASN A 223 17.45 11.54 13.62
C ASN A 223 15.94 11.77 13.70
N PHE A 224 15.17 10.88 13.06
CA PHE A 224 13.73 11.01 12.97
C PHE A 224 13.00 9.92 13.78
N PRO A 225 12.89 10.09 15.12
CA PRO A 225 12.11 9.19 15.96
C PRO A 225 10.62 9.37 15.68
N VAL A 226 9.91 8.26 15.46
CA VAL A 226 8.48 8.27 15.15
C VAL A 226 7.65 8.30 16.42
N LYS A 227 6.96 9.41 16.67
CA LYS A 227 6.21 9.68 17.91
C LYS A 227 4.87 10.34 17.62
N GLY A 228 3.85 9.93 18.38
CA GLY A 228 2.51 10.51 18.25
C GLY A 228 1.69 9.90 17.13
N TYR A 229 0.40 10.23 17.06
CA TYR A 229 -0.51 9.65 16.08
C TYR A 229 -0.19 10.16 14.67
N ASN A 230 0.07 9.18 13.80
CA ASN A 230 0.28 9.32 12.37
C ASN A 230 0.06 7.96 11.67
N GLU A 231 0.48 7.80 10.43
CA GLU A 231 0.40 6.57 9.63
C GLU A 231 1.22 5.39 10.17
N CYS A 232 2.12 5.62 11.11
CA CYS A 232 3.15 4.65 11.51
C CYS A 232 2.75 3.72 12.67
N LEU A 233 1.48 3.69 13.11
CA LEU A 233 1.05 2.75 14.16
C LEU A 233 1.40 1.29 13.78
N ILE A 234 1.22 0.94 12.51
CA ILE A 234 1.54 -0.39 12.00
C ILE A 234 3.00 -0.78 12.23
N MET A 235 3.94 0.16 12.17
CA MET A 235 5.36 -0.09 12.42
C MET A 235 5.59 -0.62 13.84
N TYR A 236 4.95 -0.02 14.84
CA TYR A 236 5.02 -0.47 16.23
C TYR A 236 4.31 -1.79 16.46
N VAL A 237 3.16 -2.01 15.80
CA VAL A 237 2.45 -3.29 15.84
C VAL A 237 3.31 -4.40 15.24
N MET A 238 3.89 -4.20 14.06
CA MET A 238 4.75 -5.19 13.41
C MET A 238 6.01 -5.47 14.24
N ALA A 239 6.62 -4.43 14.80
CA ALA A 239 7.80 -4.56 15.65
C ALA A 239 7.50 -5.36 16.94
N ALA A 240 6.36 -5.12 17.58
CA ALA A 240 5.95 -5.90 18.75
C ALA A 240 5.57 -7.35 18.41
N SER A 241 5.09 -7.57 17.18
CA SER A 241 4.68 -8.88 16.66
C SER A 241 5.83 -9.75 16.20
N SER A 242 7.00 -9.17 15.92
CA SER A 242 8.13 -9.93 15.38
C SER A 242 8.61 -11.01 16.38
N PRO A 243 8.61 -12.29 15.97
CA PRO A 243 9.10 -13.38 16.84
C PRO A 243 10.63 -13.50 16.87
N THR A 244 11.33 -12.81 15.96
CA THR A 244 12.78 -12.88 15.78
C THR A 244 13.50 -11.63 16.28
N HIS A 245 13.01 -10.45 15.95
CA HIS A 245 13.63 -9.16 16.22
C HIS A 245 12.62 -8.17 16.84
N GLY A 246 11.82 -8.67 17.78
CA GLY A 246 10.75 -7.92 18.41
C GLY A 246 11.24 -6.86 19.40
N ILE A 247 10.36 -5.91 19.68
CA ILE A 247 10.58 -4.84 20.65
C ILE A 247 9.81 -5.09 21.95
N PRO A 248 10.28 -4.60 23.11
CA PRO A 248 9.50 -4.56 24.34
C PRO A 248 8.37 -3.53 24.26
N ALA A 249 7.34 -3.67 25.11
CA ALA A 249 6.15 -2.82 25.08
C ALA A 249 6.45 -1.35 25.42
N GLU A 250 7.50 -1.10 26.19
CA GLU A 250 7.96 0.23 26.58
C GLU A 250 8.28 1.11 25.37
N VAL A 251 8.78 0.50 24.27
CA VAL A 251 9.08 1.22 23.02
C VAL A 251 7.81 1.85 22.42
N TYR A 252 6.68 1.17 22.52
CA TYR A 252 5.40 1.70 22.12
C TYR A 252 4.90 2.78 23.10
N HIS A 253 4.93 2.48 24.40
CA HIS A 253 4.35 3.36 25.41
C HIS A 253 5.15 4.64 25.60
N GLU A 254 6.47 4.57 25.60
CA GLU A 254 7.35 5.74 25.77
C GLU A 254 7.62 6.46 24.44
N GLY A 255 7.85 5.71 23.38
CA GLY A 255 8.12 6.24 22.03
C GLY A 255 6.85 6.76 21.35
N TRP A 256 6.03 5.86 20.82
CA TRP A 256 4.81 6.21 20.09
C TRP A 256 3.86 7.05 20.94
N ALA A 257 3.47 6.53 22.10
CA ALA A 257 2.48 7.17 22.96
C ALA A 257 3.05 8.29 23.83
N ARG A 258 4.36 8.55 23.79
CA ARG A 258 5.03 9.62 24.53
C ARG A 258 4.70 9.62 26.04
N GLY A 259 4.68 8.41 26.64
CA GLY A 259 4.31 8.24 28.06
C GLY A 259 2.86 8.61 28.37
N GLY A 260 1.99 8.64 27.38
CA GLY A 260 0.59 9.07 27.50
C GLY A 260 0.29 10.48 26.99
N ALA A 261 1.30 11.26 26.63
CA ALA A 261 1.11 12.59 26.04
C ALA A 261 0.50 12.56 24.61
N ILE A 262 0.27 11.38 24.06
CA ILE A 262 -0.50 11.19 22.82
C ILE A 262 -1.99 11.48 23.00
N LYS A 263 -2.50 11.48 24.24
CA LYS A 263 -3.91 11.79 24.49
C LYS A 263 -4.20 13.26 24.24
N ALA A 264 -5.31 13.49 23.59
CA ALA A 264 -5.90 14.81 23.43
C ALA A 264 -7.36 14.79 23.87
N ASN A 265 -7.96 15.96 24.01
CA ASN A 265 -9.38 16.12 24.36
C ASN A 265 -9.85 17.46 23.82
N PHE A 266 -10.23 17.49 22.56
CA PHE A 266 -10.80 18.69 21.94
C PHE A 266 -11.83 18.30 20.87
N ASP A 267 -12.70 19.25 20.54
CA ASP A 267 -13.67 19.08 19.46
C ASP A 267 -13.22 19.88 18.24
N LEU A 268 -13.35 19.30 17.06
CA LEU A 268 -13.06 19.94 15.78
C LEU A 268 -14.25 19.73 14.85
N TYR A 269 -14.87 20.81 14.43
CA TYR A 269 -16.11 20.77 13.64
C TYR A 269 -17.23 19.91 14.25
N GLY A 270 -17.30 19.87 15.60
CA GLY A 270 -18.29 19.08 16.33
C GLY A 270 -17.93 17.61 16.53
N HIS A 271 -16.73 17.18 16.12
CA HIS A 271 -16.23 15.83 16.30
C HIS A 271 -15.15 15.78 17.38
N HIS A 272 -15.31 14.88 18.35
CA HIS A 272 -14.36 14.69 19.44
C HIS A 272 -13.06 14.04 18.94
N ILE A 273 -11.92 14.65 19.20
CA ILE A 273 -10.58 14.15 18.81
C ILE A 273 -9.83 13.70 20.05
N PRO A 274 -9.65 12.36 20.25
CA PRO A 274 -9.03 11.79 21.43
C PRO A 274 -7.50 11.72 21.37
N LEU A 275 -6.89 11.92 20.22
CA LEU A 275 -5.45 11.79 20.01
C LEU A 275 -4.81 13.09 19.52
N ASP A 276 -3.57 13.30 19.92
CA ASP A 276 -2.71 14.37 19.44
C ASP A 276 -1.97 13.94 18.17
N TYR A 277 -2.21 14.67 17.11
CA TYR A 277 -1.62 14.45 15.78
C TYR A 277 -0.25 15.11 15.67
N GLN A 278 0.77 14.46 16.27
CA GLN A 278 2.17 14.93 16.25
C GLN A 278 2.39 16.35 16.81
N GLY A 279 1.60 16.77 17.82
CA GLY A 279 1.70 18.10 18.40
C GLY A 279 0.91 19.18 17.66
N ALA A 280 0.09 18.80 16.67
CA ALA A 280 -0.82 19.74 16.00
C ALA A 280 -1.92 20.21 16.96
N LYS A 281 -1.78 21.40 17.50
CA LYS A 281 -2.76 21.94 18.48
C LYS A 281 -4.12 22.12 17.83
N ASN A 282 -5.15 21.50 18.43
CA ASN A 282 -6.55 21.60 18.01
C ASN A 282 -6.74 21.35 16.51
N SER A 283 -6.03 20.38 15.95
CA SER A 283 -6.10 20.01 14.55
C SER A 283 -5.86 18.53 14.35
N VAL A 284 -6.22 18.03 13.19
CA VAL A 284 -5.97 16.66 12.76
C VAL A 284 -5.01 16.64 11.57
N GLY A 285 -4.30 15.54 11.41
CA GLY A 285 -3.41 15.30 10.27
C GLY A 285 -4.17 14.94 9.00
N PRO A 286 -3.43 14.78 7.89
CA PRO A 286 -3.98 14.33 6.61
C PRO A 286 -4.61 12.94 6.71
N LEU A 287 -5.55 12.62 5.80
CA LEU A 287 -6.36 11.40 5.92
C LEU A 287 -5.58 10.10 5.70
N PHE A 288 -4.43 10.11 5.03
CA PHE A 288 -3.62 8.89 4.92
C PHE A 288 -3.20 8.33 6.29
N TRP A 289 -3.16 9.15 7.36
CA TRP A 289 -2.91 8.70 8.72
C TRP A 289 -4.02 7.80 9.27
N ALA A 290 -5.25 7.94 8.76
CA ALA A 290 -6.35 7.04 9.07
C ALA A 290 -6.41 5.81 8.13
N HIS A 291 -5.53 5.71 7.12
CA HIS A 291 -5.58 4.65 6.12
C HIS A 291 -4.42 3.65 6.22
N TYR A 292 -3.17 4.09 6.13
CA TYR A 292 -2.03 3.22 5.83
C TYR A 292 -1.79 2.13 6.89
N SER A 293 -1.86 2.48 8.18
CA SER A 293 -1.79 1.48 9.25
C SER A 293 -2.96 0.51 9.22
N TYR A 294 -4.12 0.96 8.73
CA TYR A 294 -5.37 0.22 8.83
C TYR A 294 -5.76 -0.53 7.56
N LEU A 295 -4.85 -0.70 6.64
CA LEU A 295 -5.07 -1.55 5.47
C LEU A 295 -5.17 -3.03 5.87
N GLY A 296 -4.33 -3.48 6.80
CA GLY A 296 -4.39 -4.82 7.40
C GLY A 296 -4.89 -4.80 8.85
N LEU A 297 -4.44 -3.85 9.66
CA LEU A 297 -4.87 -3.71 11.05
C LEU A 297 -6.32 -3.22 11.12
N ASN A 298 -7.23 -4.06 11.58
CA ASN A 298 -8.65 -3.71 11.69
C ASN A 298 -8.89 -2.71 12.83
N PRO A 299 -9.28 -1.46 12.54
CA PRO A 299 -9.54 -0.48 13.61
C PRO A 299 -10.89 -0.69 14.31
N LYS A 300 -11.81 -1.46 13.72
CA LYS A 300 -13.16 -1.64 14.27
C LYS A 300 -13.14 -2.48 15.53
N GLY A 301 -13.25 -1.81 16.67
CA GLY A 301 -13.13 -2.39 18.00
C GLY A 301 -11.69 -2.48 18.51
N LEU A 302 -10.74 -1.87 17.82
CA LEU A 302 -9.35 -1.77 18.26
C LEU A 302 -9.22 -0.63 19.28
N LYS A 303 -8.82 -0.99 20.48
CA LYS A 303 -8.66 -0.04 21.62
C LYS A 303 -7.40 -0.34 22.38
N ASP A 304 -6.86 0.68 22.96
CA ASP A 304 -5.87 0.56 24.02
C ASP A 304 -6.16 1.58 25.14
N ARG A 305 -5.22 1.76 26.07
CA ARG A 305 -5.39 2.75 27.15
C ARG A 305 -5.37 4.21 26.67
N TYR A 306 -5.08 4.48 25.41
CA TYR A 306 -4.97 5.83 24.86
C TYR A 306 -6.18 6.23 24.04
N ALA A 307 -6.75 5.33 23.22
CA ALA A 307 -7.87 5.65 22.35
C ALA A 307 -8.69 4.42 21.92
N ASP A 308 -9.89 4.70 21.42
CA ASP A 308 -10.61 3.87 20.46
C ASP A 308 -10.20 4.33 19.05
N TYR A 309 -9.51 3.45 18.30
CA TYR A 309 -8.95 3.82 17.00
C TYR A 309 -10.00 3.90 15.90
N TRP A 310 -11.11 3.20 16.04
CA TRP A 310 -12.25 3.36 15.12
C TRP A 310 -12.88 4.75 15.29
N GLU A 311 -13.20 5.12 16.51
CA GLU A 311 -13.78 6.43 16.83
C GLU A 311 -12.85 7.56 16.37
N ASN A 312 -11.55 7.46 16.66
CA ASN A 312 -10.57 8.45 16.23
C ASN A 312 -10.57 8.64 14.71
N ASN A 313 -10.54 7.54 13.93
CA ASN A 313 -10.46 7.61 12.47
C ASN A 313 -11.76 8.12 11.84
N VAL A 314 -12.93 7.73 12.38
CA VAL A 314 -14.23 8.27 11.97
C VAL A 314 -14.27 9.78 12.23
N ASN A 315 -13.90 10.21 13.42
CA ASN A 315 -13.97 11.61 13.83
C ASN A 315 -12.95 12.48 13.06
N GLN A 316 -11.73 11.97 12.81
CA GLN A 316 -10.77 12.64 11.92
C GLN A 316 -11.34 12.85 10.52
N THR A 317 -11.95 11.80 9.96
CA THR A 317 -12.52 11.84 8.60
C THR A 317 -13.67 12.85 8.52
N LEU A 318 -14.60 12.81 9.49
CA LEU A 318 -15.72 13.74 9.54
C LEU A 318 -15.26 15.18 9.79
N ALA A 319 -14.26 15.41 10.63
CA ALA A 319 -13.72 16.76 10.85
C ALA A 319 -13.11 17.36 9.58
N ILE A 320 -12.44 16.55 8.75
CA ILE A 320 -11.91 17.00 7.46
C ILE A 320 -13.04 17.22 6.43
N HIS A 321 -14.04 16.33 6.42
CA HIS A 321 -15.24 16.52 5.60
C HIS A 321 -15.91 17.87 5.93
N ASP A 322 -16.23 18.10 7.21
CA ASP A 322 -16.95 19.29 7.65
C ASP A 322 -16.10 20.57 7.52
N TYR A 323 -14.77 20.48 7.63
CA TYR A 323 -13.88 21.57 7.23
C TYR A 323 -14.06 21.95 5.75
N CYS A 324 -14.10 20.95 4.84
CA CYS A 324 -14.30 21.22 3.41
C CYS A 324 -15.71 21.76 3.14
N VAL A 325 -16.74 21.32 3.86
CA VAL A 325 -18.11 21.83 3.76
C VAL A 325 -18.18 23.28 4.25
N ALA A 326 -17.60 23.58 5.40
CA ALA A 326 -17.52 24.92 5.95
C ALA A 326 -16.66 25.86 5.08
N ASN A 327 -15.66 25.31 4.42
CA ASN A 327 -14.79 26.00 3.47
C ASN A 327 -14.29 27.37 3.94
N PRO A 328 -13.61 27.47 5.07
CA PRO A 328 -13.24 28.75 5.66
C PRO A 328 -12.29 29.58 4.80
N LYS A 329 -11.52 28.90 3.92
CA LYS A 329 -10.62 29.56 2.95
C LYS A 329 -11.29 29.90 1.62
N LYS A 330 -12.58 29.56 1.43
CA LYS A 330 -13.40 29.84 0.26
C LYS A 330 -12.84 29.29 -1.06
N PHE A 331 -12.23 28.11 -1.01
CA PHE A 331 -11.75 27.46 -2.21
C PHE A 331 -12.90 27.01 -3.11
N LYS A 332 -12.77 27.28 -4.42
CA LYS A 332 -13.74 26.84 -5.40
C LYS A 332 -13.80 25.30 -5.44
N GLY A 333 -15.01 24.76 -5.41
CA GLY A 333 -15.25 23.34 -5.56
C GLY A 333 -15.34 22.55 -4.24
N TYR A 334 -14.92 23.09 -3.11
CA TYR A 334 -15.09 22.43 -1.81
C TYR A 334 -16.56 22.36 -1.39
N GLY A 335 -16.97 21.24 -0.79
CA GLY A 335 -18.35 21.04 -0.30
C GLY A 335 -18.66 19.57 -0.01
N GLU A 336 -19.92 19.28 0.33
CA GLU A 336 -20.39 17.94 0.73
C GLU A 336 -20.02 16.78 -0.24
N ASN A 337 -19.98 17.06 -1.53
CA ASN A 337 -19.72 16.07 -2.57
C ASN A 337 -18.30 16.14 -3.13
N ASN A 338 -17.46 17.04 -2.60
CA ASN A 338 -16.12 17.26 -3.11
C ASN A 338 -15.20 17.71 -1.97
N TRP A 339 -14.61 16.73 -1.29
CA TRP A 339 -13.75 16.91 -0.13
C TRP A 339 -12.64 15.85 -0.10
N GLY A 340 -11.59 16.12 0.65
CA GLY A 340 -10.53 15.14 0.93
C GLY A 340 -9.16 15.77 0.89
N LEU A 341 -8.52 15.85 2.08
CA LEU A 341 -7.17 16.35 2.25
C LEU A 341 -6.26 15.20 2.65
N THR A 342 -5.26 14.94 1.83
CA THR A 342 -4.21 13.94 2.08
C THR A 342 -2.97 14.28 1.27
N ALA A 343 -1.85 13.62 1.57
CA ALA A 343 -0.63 13.80 0.82
C ALA A 343 -0.85 13.49 -0.67
N SER A 344 -0.51 14.42 -1.53
CA SER A 344 -0.73 14.35 -2.98
C SER A 344 0.01 15.44 -3.74
N TYR A 345 -0.08 15.43 -5.06
CA TYR A 345 0.38 16.53 -5.89
C TYR A 345 -0.42 17.81 -5.64
N SER A 346 0.22 18.94 -5.86
CA SER A 346 -0.42 20.27 -5.93
C SER A 346 0.24 21.14 -6.99
N VAL A 347 -0.31 22.31 -7.24
CA VAL A 347 0.32 23.33 -8.10
C VAL A 347 1.64 23.84 -7.54
N LYS A 348 1.93 23.58 -6.26
CA LYS A 348 3.17 23.95 -5.57
C LYS A 348 4.14 22.78 -5.39
N GLY A 349 3.85 21.63 -5.98
CA GLY A 349 4.58 20.38 -5.76
C GLY A 349 3.82 19.42 -4.85
N TYR A 350 4.47 18.36 -4.37
CA TYR A 350 3.90 17.42 -3.42
C TYR A 350 3.78 18.05 -2.03
N ALA A 351 2.65 17.83 -1.35
CA ALA A 351 2.41 18.34 0.00
C ALA A 351 1.48 17.41 0.78
N ALA A 352 1.51 17.50 2.11
CA ALA A 352 0.71 16.64 2.98
C ALA A 352 -0.79 16.99 2.99
N HIS A 353 -1.14 18.23 2.70
CA HIS A 353 -2.51 18.74 2.67
C HIS A 353 -3.32 18.42 3.95
N SER A 354 -3.06 19.16 4.97
CA SER A 354 -3.85 19.18 6.22
C SER A 354 -4.67 20.45 6.32
N LEU A 355 -5.45 20.62 7.39
CA LEU A 355 -6.19 21.85 7.64
C LEU A 355 -5.29 23.10 7.70
N GLN A 356 -4.06 22.94 8.21
CA GLN A 356 -3.07 24.03 8.27
C GLN A 356 -2.40 24.25 6.90
N GLU A 357 -2.14 23.18 6.15
CA GLU A 357 -1.45 23.21 4.85
C GLU A 357 -2.44 22.89 3.72
N ASP A 358 -3.49 23.69 3.60
CA ASP A 358 -4.51 23.52 2.57
C ASP A 358 -4.31 24.52 1.42
N PHE A 359 -4.10 23.97 0.22
CA PHE A 359 -3.84 24.72 -1.04
C PHE A 359 -5.03 24.70 -2.00
N GLY A 360 -6.23 24.30 -1.56
CA GLY A 360 -7.40 24.20 -2.45
C GLY A 360 -7.32 22.97 -3.37
N VAL A 361 -6.67 21.92 -2.91
CA VAL A 361 -6.50 20.65 -3.63
C VAL A 361 -7.39 19.58 -3.02
N ILE A 362 -8.08 18.83 -3.86
CA ILE A 362 -8.84 17.64 -3.50
C ILE A 362 -8.09 16.41 -4.02
N SER A 363 -7.89 15.43 -3.14
CA SER A 363 -7.30 14.13 -3.48
C SER A 363 -8.38 13.06 -3.38
N PRO A 364 -8.78 12.43 -4.50
CA PRO A 364 -9.83 11.41 -4.51
C PRO A 364 -9.62 10.29 -3.50
N THR A 365 -8.37 9.84 -3.33
CA THR A 365 -8.01 8.78 -2.37
C THR A 365 -8.45 9.12 -0.95
N ALA A 366 -8.39 10.37 -0.53
CA ALA A 366 -8.75 10.80 0.83
C ALA A 366 -10.18 10.40 1.20
N ALA A 367 -11.15 10.74 0.36
CA ALA A 367 -12.55 10.39 0.57
C ALA A 367 -12.84 8.91 0.26
N ILE A 368 -12.27 8.36 -0.81
CA ILE A 368 -12.54 6.99 -1.27
C ILE A 368 -11.97 5.97 -0.27
N SER A 369 -10.74 6.16 0.19
CA SER A 369 -10.11 5.26 1.17
C SER A 369 -10.73 5.37 2.56
N SER A 370 -11.51 6.42 2.82
CA SER A 370 -12.29 6.59 4.06
C SER A 370 -13.64 5.87 4.03
N ILE A 371 -14.00 5.16 2.95
CA ILE A 371 -15.31 4.53 2.82
C ILE A 371 -15.72 3.60 3.98
N PRO A 372 -14.83 2.86 4.66
CA PRO A 372 -15.23 2.10 5.83
C PRO A 372 -15.69 2.97 7.00
N TYR A 373 -15.14 4.18 7.14
CA TYR A 373 -15.41 5.12 8.22
C TYR A 373 -16.66 5.98 7.97
N THR A 374 -16.80 6.46 6.73
CA THR A 374 -17.84 7.43 6.32
C THR A 374 -18.49 7.00 5.01
N PRO A 375 -19.18 5.82 4.97
CA PRO A 375 -19.64 5.25 3.70
C PRO A 375 -20.60 6.16 2.92
N LYS A 376 -21.45 6.91 3.61
CA LYS A 376 -22.42 7.81 2.99
C LYS A 376 -21.73 9.01 2.33
N GLU A 377 -20.83 9.65 3.06
CA GLU A 377 -20.07 10.83 2.60
C GLU A 377 -19.10 10.45 1.48
N SER A 378 -18.41 9.32 1.64
CA SER A 378 -17.48 8.78 0.63
C SER A 378 -18.20 8.41 -0.68
N MET A 379 -19.38 7.75 -0.62
CA MET A 379 -20.14 7.40 -1.82
C MET A 379 -20.65 8.65 -2.58
N LYS A 380 -21.03 9.71 -1.87
CA LYS A 380 -21.40 11.00 -2.51
C LYS A 380 -20.22 11.55 -3.34
N VAL A 381 -19.01 11.54 -2.78
CA VAL A 381 -17.80 11.98 -3.49
C VAL A 381 -17.49 11.08 -4.68
N ILE A 382 -17.47 9.75 -4.51
CA ILE A 382 -17.22 8.80 -5.59
C ILE A 382 -18.15 9.07 -6.78
N ARG A 383 -19.44 9.21 -6.50
CA ARG A 383 -20.46 9.47 -7.51
C ARG A 383 -20.24 10.83 -8.19
N HIS A 384 -20.00 11.89 -7.41
CA HIS A 384 -19.75 13.22 -7.94
C HIS A 384 -18.51 13.27 -8.82
N LEU A 385 -17.39 12.72 -8.36
CA LEU A 385 -16.15 12.69 -9.11
C LEU A 385 -16.29 11.90 -10.41
N TYR A 386 -17.00 10.76 -10.38
CA TYR A 386 -17.19 9.94 -11.57
C TYR A 386 -18.18 10.56 -12.54
N GLU A 387 -19.41 10.92 -12.10
CA GLU A 387 -20.49 11.33 -13.01
C GLU A 387 -20.39 12.79 -13.47
N ASN A 388 -19.82 13.69 -12.65
CA ASN A 388 -19.80 15.13 -12.90
C ASN A 388 -18.41 15.67 -13.30
N LEU A 389 -17.33 15.02 -12.84
CA LEU A 389 -15.95 15.44 -13.11
C LEU A 389 -15.13 14.35 -13.83
N GLY A 390 -15.75 13.24 -14.22
CA GLY A 390 -15.03 12.09 -14.77
C GLY A 390 -14.25 12.40 -16.03
N ASP A 391 -14.70 13.31 -16.86
CA ASP A 391 -13.98 13.82 -18.03
C ASP A 391 -12.60 14.42 -17.68
N LYS A 392 -12.43 14.90 -16.43
CA LYS A 392 -11.22 15.56 -15.94
C LYS A 392 -10.38 14.71 -15.01
N VAL A 393 -11.05 13.91 -14.14
CA VAL A 393 -10.38 13.25 -13.02
C VAL A 393 -10.36 11.71 -13.11
N TRP A 394 -11.00 11.11 -14.11
CA TRP A 394 -11.06 9.66 -14.32
C TRP A 394 -10.19 9.24 -15.50
N GLY A 395 -9.40 8.19 -15.34
CA GLY A 395 -8.50 7.73 -16.37
C GLY A 395 -8.24 6.22 -16.34
N LYS A 396 -7.17 5.81 -17.02
CA LYS A 396 -6.82 4.39 -17.25
C LYS A 396 -6.79 3.56 -15.96
N TYR A 397 -6.33 4.11 -14.85
CA TYR A 397 -6.18 3.44 -13.56
C TYR A 397 -7.10 4.02 -12.47
N GLY A 398 -8.32 4.40 -12.85
CA GLY A 398 -9.26 5.02 -11.93
C GLY A 398 -9.03 6.52 -11.80
N PHE A 399 -9.32 7.06 -10.63
CA PHE A 399 -9.16 8.50 -10.37
C PHE A 399 -7.68 8.90 -10.35
N TYR A 400 -7.39 10.07 -10.94
CA TYR A 400 -6.09 10.71 -10.81
C TYR A 400 -5.82 11.13 -9.37
N ASP A 401 -4.56 11.36 -9.07
CA ASP A 401 -4.06 11.63 -7.73
C ASP A 401 -4.71 12.83 -7.05
N ALA A 402 -4.76 13.95 -7.74
CA ALA A 402 -5.26 15.20 -7.18
C ALA A 402 -5.75 16.17 -8.25
N PHE A 403 -6.54 17.15 -7.83
CA PHE A 403 -6.96 18.27 -8.68
C PHE A 403 -7.28 19.52 -7.86
N SER A 404 -7.24 20.68 -8.49
CA SER A 404 -7.70 21.95 -7.92
C SER A 404 -8.68 22.65 -8.86
N ALA A 405 -9.94 22.74 -8.44
CA ALA A 405 -10.94 23.54 -9.16
C ALA A 405 -10.69 25.04 -9.02
N GLN A 406 -10.01 25.45 -7.93
CA GLN A 406 -9.60 26.83 -7.70
C GLN A 406 -8.62 27.30 -8.76
N ASP A 407 -7.63 26.44 -9.10
CA ASP A 407 -6.56 26.77 -10.04
C ASP A 407 -6.84 26.25 -11.45
N ASN A 408 -8.00 25.62 -11.68
CA ASN A 408 -8.34 24.90 -12.92
C ASN A 408 -7.25 23.89 -13.31
N TRP A 409 -6.71 23.17 -12.32
CA TRP A 409 -5.58 22.27 -12.46
C TRP A 409 -6.04 20.82 -12.31
N TYR A 410 -5.85 20.01 -13.34
CA TYR A 410 -6.31 18.61 -13.44
C TYR A 410 -5.19 17.75 -14.07
N PRO A 411 -4.13 17.39 -13.31
CA PRO A 411 -3.03 16.59 -13.82
C PRO A 411 -3.45 15.14 -14.03
N LYS A 412 -3.00 14.54 -15.13
CA LYS A 412 -3.25 13.13 -15.42
C LYS A 412 -2.14 12.27 -14.86
N ARG A 413 -2.05 12.21 -13.55
CA ARG A 413 -0.99 11.54 -12.79
C ARG A 413 -1.57 10.65 -11.71
N TYR A 414 -0.82 9.61 -11.34
CA TYR A 414 -1.15 8.68 -10.27
C TYR A 414 0.05 8.52 -9.36
N LEU A 415 -0.19 8.32 -8.06
CA LEU A 415 0.78 7.88 -7.07
C LEU A 415 0.39 6.50 -6.53
N GLY A 416 1.35 5.57 -6.45
CA GLY A 416 1.08 4.22 -5.98
C GLY A 416 0.59 4.17 -4.54
N ILE A 417 1.13 5.06 -3.71
CA ILE A 417 0.77 5.20 -2.31
C ILE A 417 -0.69 5.68 -2.11
N ASP A 418 -1.29 6.34 -3.10
CA ASP A 418 -2.68 6.80 -3.07
C ASP A 418 -3.64 5.81 -3.74
N GLN A 419 -3.19 5.11 -4.78
CA GLN A 419 -4.01 4.11 -5.47
C GLN A 419 -4.25 2.86 -4.62
N GLY A 420 -3.26 2.44 -3.83
CA GLY A 420 -3.36 1.24 -3.00
C GLY A 420 -4.46 1.29 -1.96
N PRO A 421 -4.51 2.33 -1.12
CA PRO A 421 -5.55 2.48 -0.11
C PRO A 421 -6.97 2.46 -0.68
N MET A 422 -7.22 3.04 -1.87
CA MET A 422 -8.52 2.98 -2.51
C MET A 422 -8.97 1.53 -2.76
N VAL A 423 -8.10 0.69 -3.34
CA VAL A 423 -8.44 -0.72 -3.62
C VAL A 423 -8.68 -1.49 -2.33
N VAL A 424 -7.76 -1.34 -1.37
CA VAL A 424 -7.74 -2.14 -0.13
C VAL A 424 -8.86 -1.74 0.82
N MET A 425 -9.14 -0.44 0.99
CA MET A 425 -10.19 0.02 1.89
C MET A 425 -11.59 -0.22 1.31
N ILE A 426 -11.76 -0.16 -0.02
CA ILE A 426 -12.99 -0.63 -0.65
C ILE A 426 -13.19 -2.13 -0.37
N GLU A 427 -12.13 -2.95 -0.47
CA GLU A 427 -12.22 -4.37 -0.15
C GLU A 427 -12.59 -4.61 1.31
N ASN A 428 -11.95 -3.90 2.22
CA ASN A 428 -12.25 -3.99 3.64
C ASN A 428 -13.69 -3.55 3.96
N TYR A 429 -14.20 -2.52 3.30
CA TYR A 429 -15.61 -2.13 3.41
C TYR A 429 -16.57 -3.22 2.91
N ARG A 430 -16.26 -3.84 1.77
CA ARG A 430 -17.11 -4.85 1.11
C ARG A 430 -17.10 -6.19 1.82
N SER A 431 -15.95 -6.68 2.27
CA SER A 431 -15.79 -8.05 2.78
C SER A 431 -14.97 -8.17 4.08
N GLY A 432 -14.13 -7.16 4.38
CA GLY A 432 -13.18 -7.22 5.49
C GLY A 432 -12.02 -8.19 5.24
N LEU A 433 -11.72 -8.54 3.99
CA LEU A 433 -10.74 -9.58 3.64
C LEU A 433 -9.38 -9.33 4.30
N LEU A 434 -8.76 -8.17 4.04
CA LEU A 434 -7.40 -7.90 4.53
C LEU A 434 -7.37 -7.78 6.05
N TRP A 435 -8.40 -7.21 6.66
CA TRP A 435 -8.56 -7.16 8.11
C TRP A 435 -8.63 -8.56 8.73
N LYS A 436 -9.42 -9.47 8.13
CA LYS A 436 -9.52 -10.87 8.62
C LYS A 436 -8.19 -11.60 8.51
N LEU A 437 -7.48 -11.43 7.39
CA LEU A 437 -6.18 -12.06 7.18
C LEU A 437 -5.16 -11.56 8.20
N PHE A 438 -4.96 -10.24 8.30
CA PHE A 438 -3.96 -9.66 9.19
C PHE A 438 -4.25 -9.99 10.66
N MET A 439 -5.48 -9.75 11.12
CA MET A 439 -5.88 -9.99 12.51
C MET A 439 -5.95 -11.50 12.86
N GLY A 440 -6.02 -12.37 11.86
CA GLY A 440 -5.97 -13.84 12.04
C GLY A 440 -4.58 -14.39 12.34
N ASN A 441 -3.53 -13.61 12.10
CA ASN A 441 -2.16 -14.05 12.30
C ASN A 441 -1.79 -14.10 13.80
N LYS A 442 -1.17 -15.20 14.24
CA LYS A 442 -0.86 -15.44 15.66
C LYS A 442 0.23 -14.49 16.19
N ASP A 443 1.22 -14.17 15.37
CA ASP A 443 2.29 -13.27 15.76
C ASP A 443 1.75 -11.85 15.93
N VAL A 444 0.84 -11.41 15.05
CA VAL A 444 0.13 -10.13 15.16
C VAL A 444 -0.72 -10.09 16.45
N GLN A 445 -1.48 -11.14 16.74
CA GLN A 445 -2.27 -11.22 17.98
C GLN A 445 -1.38 -11.14 19.22
N SER A 446 -0.24 -11.83 19.22
CA SER A 446 0.76 -11.76 20.29
C SER A 446 1.33 -10.35 20.47
N GLY A 447 1.65 -9.67 19.35
CA GLY A 447 2.16 -8.30 19.39
C GLY A 447 1.13 -7.31 19.93
N LEU A 448 -0.11 -7.39 19.47
CA LEU A 448 -1.21 -6.54 19.95
C LEU A 448 -1.48 -6.74 21.45
N ASN A 449 -1.51 -8.00 21.92
CA ASN A 449 -1.65 -8.31 23.35
C ASN A 449 -0.47 -7.74 24.17
N LYS A 450 0.77 -7.88 23.66
CA LYS A 450 1.98 -7.30 24.29
C LYS A 450 1.87 -5.79 24.48
N LEU A 451 1.33 -5.08 23.48
CA LEU A 451 1.15 -3.64 23.50
C LEU A 451 -0.08 -3.20 24.31
N GLY A 452 -0.89 -4.14 24.82
CA GLY A 452 -2.07 -3.85 25.61
C GLY A 452 -3.29 -3.40 24.81
N PHE A 453 -3.36 -3.80 23.54
CA PHE A 453 -4.57 -3.60 22.73
C PHE A 453 -5.67 -4.58 23.11
N ASP A 454 -6.91 -4.12 23.00
CA ASP A 454 -8.12 -4.94 23.01
C ASP A 454 -8.76 -4.92 21.60
N HIS A 455 -9.23 -6.08 21.15
CA HIS A 455 -9.94 -6.24 19.88
C HIS A 455 -10.70 -7.57 19.88
N PRO A 456 -11.91 -7.68 19.27
CA PRO A 456 -12.69 -8.91 19.26
C PRO A 456 -11.98 -10.15 18.66
N ALA A 457 -11.00 -9.95 17.79
CA ALA A 457 -10.21 -11.04 17.19
C ALA A 457 -9.08 -11.56 18.11
N LEU A 458 -8.74 -10.86 19.19
CA LEU A 458 -7.70 -11.28 20.12
C LEU A 458 -8.25 -12.34 21.07
N LYS A 459 -7.54 -13.47 21.14
CA LYS A 459 -7.83 -14.48 22.17
C LYS A 459 -7.25 -14.00 23.49
N LYS A 460 -8.09 -13.89 24.49
CA LYS A 460 -7.65 -13.62 25.88
C LYS A 460 -7.02 -14.86 26.48
#